data_34ee85661b6593327901e1165f15bf79
#
_entry.id   34ee85661b6593327901e1165f15bf79
#
_cell.length_a   1.000
_cell.length_b   1.000
_cell.length_c   1.000
_cell.angle_alpha   90.00
_cell.angle_beta   90.00
_cell.angle_gamma   90.00
#
_symmetry.space_group_name_H-M   'P 1'
#
loop_
_entity.id
_entity.type
_entity.pdbx_description
1 polymer ?
#
loop_
_entity_poly.entity_id
_entity_poly.type
_entity_poly.pdbx_seq_one_letter_code
_entity_poly.pdbx_strand_id
1 'polypeptide(L)'
;MTTPTASYIERRAWIGNYFDRTAASAWKLLTSDAPVSRVRATVRAGRDQMRETLLRWMAPDLHGMRILDAGCGTGTLAMDLARRGAEVVAIDLSPTLVDHARERAEAEGLEIDFRAGDMTDPALGEFDHMVAMDSLIHYDLPEMIGALGALAPRVREKMLITVVPGTPLLVALRVVGRLFPKADRAPAIVPVSERAFRRGLLGSPVLDTWGMVGTRLVERGFYRSMAIALHHGSLEVTGSRQR
;
A
#
# COMPACT_ATOMS: atom_id res chain seq x y z
N MET A 1 10.44 -1.46 -20.38
CA MET A 1 10.36 -0.58 -19.19
C MET A 1 9.31 0.48 -19.48
N THR A 2 8.20 0.49 -18.76
CA THR A 2 7.18 1.54 -18.90
C THR A 2 7.65 2.78 -18.14
N THR A 3 7.91 3.88 -18.87
CA THR A 3 8.26 5.17 -18.27
C THR A 3 7.05 5.69 -17.47
N PRO A 4 7.22 6.14 -16.22
CA PRO A 4 6.16 6.75 -15.44
C PRO A 4 5.53 7.95 -16.18
N THR A 5 4.19 8.06 -16.13
CA THR A 5 3.48 9.18 -16.74
C THR A 5 3.76 10.49 -16.00
N ALA A 6 3.66 11.63 -16.69
CA ALA A 6 3.83 12.95 -16.07
C ALA A 6 2.89 13.14 -14.86
N SER A 7 1.63 12.68 -14.96
CA SER A 7 0.64 12.73 -13.86
C SER A 7 1.07 11.92 -12.63
N TYR A 8 1.69 10.76 -12.83
CA TYR A 8 2.25 9.94 -11.74
C TYR A 8 3.37 10.68 -11.01
N ILE A 9 4.29 11.29 -11.77
CA ILE A 9 5.44 12.03 -11.20
C ILE A 9 4.96 13.23 -10.36
N GLU A 10 4.03 14.01 -10.88
CA GLU A 10 3.45 15.17 -10.16
C GLU A 10 2.70 14.73 -8.90
N ARG A 11 1.88 13.68 -9.00
CA ARG A 11 1.12 13.15 -7.87
C ARG A 11 2.04 12.59 -6.80
N ARG A 12 3.06 11.84 -7.17
CA ARG A 12 4.08 11.32 -6.26
C ARG A 12 4.80 12.44 -5.50
N ALA A 13 5.24 13.48 -6.20
CA ALA A 13 5.91 14.62 -5.57
C ALA A 13 4.99 15.34 -4.57
N TRP A 14 3.70 15.50 -4.90
CA TRP A 14 2.73 16.09 -3.99
C TRP A 14 2.44 15.21 -2.78
N ILE A 15 2.27 13.88 -2.95
CA ILE A 15 2.07 12.93 -1.87
C ILE A 15 3.28 12.95 -0.93
N GLY A 16 4.50 12.83 -1.48
CA GLY A 16 5.73 12.85 -0.69
C GLY A 16 5.86 14.12 0.14
N ASN A 17 5.69 15.29 -0.45
CA ASN A 17 5.76 16.56 0.26
C ASN A 17 4.70 16.69 1.39
N TYR A 18 3.48 16.20 1.15
CA TYR A 18 2.43 16.22 2.17
C TYR A 18 2.76 15.32 3.36
N PHE A 19 3.14 14.07 3.11
CA PHE A 19 3.47 13.12 4.19
C PHE A 19 4.73 13.50 4.93
N ASP A 20 5.71 14.08 4.25
CA ASP A 20 6.96 14.51 4.87
C ASP A 20 6.78 15.75 5.77
N ARG A 21 6.05 16.78 5.30
CA ARG A 21 5.96 18.07 6.00
C ARG A 21 4.72 18.22 6.87
N THR A 22 3.57 17.72 6.41
CA THR A 22 2.29 18.02 7.05
C THR A 22 1.75 16.87 7.88
N ALA A 23 1.88 15.64 7.41
CA ALA A 23 1.25 14.49 8.04
C ALA A 23 2.18 13.64 8.91
N ALA A 24 3.52 13.82 8.83
CA ALA A 24 4.48 12.96 9.50
C ALA A 24 4.20 12.80 11.01
N SER A 25 3.97 13.90 11.73
CA SER A 25 3.68 13.87 13.17
C SER A 25 2.35 13.17 13.50
N ALA A 26 1.30 13.42 12.69
CA ALA A 26 0.01 12.78 12.87
C ALA A 26 0.08 11.26 12.57
N TRP A 27 0.90 10.89 11.60
CA TRP A 27 1.10 9.51 11.20
C TRP A 27 1.92 8.72 12.23
N LYS A 28 3.00 9.32 12.76
CA LYS A 28 3.77 8.78 13.89
C LYS A 28 2.88 8.51 15.10
N LEU A 29 1.98 9.47 15.45
CA LEU A 29 1.03 9.30 16.53
C LEU A 29 -0.01 8.20 16.25
N LEU A 30 -0.51 8.09 15.02
CA LEU A 30 -1.50 7.07 14.63
C LEU A 30 -0.93 5.65 14.71
N THR A 31 0.35 5.49 14.44
CA THR A 31 1.04 4.18 14.42
C THR A 31 1.81 3.86 15.71
N SER A 32 1.74 4.73 16.73
CA SER A 32 2.31 4.50 18.08
C SER A 32 1.24 3.97 19.04
N ASP A 33 1.65 3.54 20.24
CA ASP A 33 0.74 3.13 21.33
C ASP A 33 0.17 4.31 22.14
N ALA A 34 0.51 5.56 21.77
CA ALA A 34 0.06 6.75 22.47
C ALA A 34 -1.48 6.87 22.41
N PRO A 35 -2.10 7.44 23.47
CA PRO A 35 -3.54 7.69 23.48
C PRO A 35 -3.97 8.58 22.32
N VAL A 36 -5.04 8.20 21.63
CA VAL A 36 -5.60 8.94 20.50
C VAL A 36 -7.11 9.14 20.68
N SER A 37 -7.70 10.07 19.92
CA SER A 37 -9.14 10.24 19.91
C SER A 37 -9.88 8.96 19.51
N ARG A 38 -11.16 8.82 19.91
CA ARG A 38 -11.99 7.64 19.56
C ARG A 38 -12.00 7.36 18.05
N VAL A 39 -12.05 8.39 17.22
CA VAL A 39 -11.99 8.26 15.75
C VAL A 39 -10.65 7.66 15.33
N ARG A 40 -9.54 8.20 15.81
CA ARG A 40 -8.20 7.68 15.48
C ARG A 40 -7.98 6.26 16.01
N ALA A 41 -8.57 5.92 17.16
CA ALA A 41 -8.51 4.58 17.71
C ALA A 41 -9.21 3.56 16.79
N THR A 42 -10.36 3.89 16.19
CA THR A 42 -11.01 3.01 15.21
C THR A 42 -10.21 2.86 13.92
N VAL A 43 -9.55 3.93 13.46
CA VAL A 43 -8.65 3.88 12.29
C VAL A 43 -7.43 3.00 12.60
N ARG A 44 -6.81 3.14 13.78
CA ARG A 44 -5.70 2.30 14.22
C ARG A 44 -6.10 0.82 14.23
N ALA A 45 -7.19 0.48 14.92
CA ALA A 45 -7.70 -0.89 15.00
C ALA A 45 -8.03 -1.48 13.62
N GLY A 46 -8.55 -0.66 12.69
CA GLY A 46 -8.82 -1.07 11.32
C GLY A 46 -7.54 -1.36 10.54
N ARG A 47 -6.51 -0.51 10.69
CA ARG A 47 -5.18 -0.73 10.10
C ARG A 47 -4.50 -1.99 10.66
N ASP A 48 -4.59 -2.22 11.96
CA ASP A 48 -4.05 -3.41 12.60
C ASP A 48 -4.71 -4.68 12.04
N GLN A 49 -6.04 -4.68 11.92
CA GLN A 49 -6.79 -5.78 11.31
C GLN A 49 -6.42 -5.98 9.82
N MET A 50 -6.18 -4.88 9.07
CA MET A 50 -5.73 -4.97 7.68
C MET A 50 -4.32 -5.58 7.58
N ARG A 51 -3.39 -5.11 8.42
CA ARG A 51 -2.03 -5.65 8.50
C ARG A 51 -2.03 -7.15 8.79
N GLU A 52 -2.80 -7.58 9.81
CA GLU A 52 -3.00 -9.00 10.09
C GLU A 52 -3.59 -9.78 8.91
N THR A 53 -4.50 -9.16 8.16
CA THR A 53 -5.10 -9.78 6.97
C THR A 53 -4.05 -10.04 5.90
N LEU A 54 -3.20 -9.04 5.59
CA LEU A 54 -2.11 -9.18 4.63
C LEU A 54 -1.08 -10.23 5.09
N LEU A 55 -0.70 -10.19 6.37
CA LEU A 55 0.24 -11.14 6.97
C LEU A 55 -0.29 -12.58 6.98
N ARG A 56 -1.61 -12.81 7.09
CA ARG A 56 -2.22 -14.15 6.99
C ARG A 56 -2.20 -14.72 5.58
N TRP A 57 -2.07 -13.88 4.55
CA TRP A 57 -1.92 -14.32 3.16
C TRP A 57 -0.47 -14.67 2.77
N MET A 58 0.45 -14.47 3.70
CA MET A 58 1.84 -14.90 3.61
C MET A 58 2.07 -16.12 4.52
N ALA A 59 3.18 -16.82 4.30
CA ALA A 59 3.60 -17.89 5.19
C ALA A 59 3.93 -17.36 6.61
N PRO A 60 3.71 -18.15 7.66
CA PRO A 60 4.12 -17.77 9.02
C PRO A 60 5.64 -17.60 9.15
N ASP A 61 6.40 -18.40 8.43
CA ASP A 61 7.86 -18.33 8.30
C ASP A 61 8.22 -17.79 6.91
N LEU A 62 9.02 -16.72 6.87
CA LEU A 62 9.43 -16.02 5.67
C LEU A 62 10.95 -16.06 5.46
N HIS A 63 11.68 -16.95 6.16
CA HIS A 63 13.12 -17.09 5.96
C HIS A 63 13.45 -17.41 4.50
N GLY A 64 14.47 -16.72 3.98
CA GLY A 64 14.90 -16.82 2.59
C GLY A 64 14.00 -16.09 1.58
N MET A 65 12.92 -15.44 2.04
CA MET A 65 12.06 -14.60 1.20
C MET A 65 12.53 -13.14 1.23
N ARG A 66 12.65 -12.52 0.07
CA ARG A 66 12.92 -11.10 -0.08
C ARG A 66 11.64 -10.34 -0.39
N ILE A 67 11.25 -9.40 0.46
CA ILE A 67 9.94 -8.76 0.40
C ILE A 67 10.08 -7.24 0.31
N LEU A 68 9.34 -6.63 -0.62
CA LEU A 68 9.19 -5.18 -0.74
C LEU A 68 7.97 -4.71 0.05
N ASP A 69 8.17 -3.82 1.03
CA ASP A 69 7.10 -3.01 1.64
C ASP A 69 7.05 -1.65 0.94
N ALA A 70 6.11 -1.51 0.01
CA ALA A 70 5.97 -0.37 -0.89
C ALA A 70 5.04 0.70 -0.31
N GLY A 71 5.61 1.75 0.26
CA GLY A 71 4.92 2.78 1.05
C GLY A 71 4.84 2.37 2.51
N CYS A 72 6.01 2.07 3.09
CA CYS A 72 6.13 1.49 4.43
C CYS A 72 5.73 2.43 5.57
N GLY A 73 5.68 3.74 5.32
CA GLY A 73 5.38 4.76 6.33
C GLY A 73 6.31 4.63 7.53
N THR A 74 5.75 4.35 8.72
CA THR A 74 6.49 4.18 9.99
C THR A 74 7.04 2.77 10.21
N GLY A 75 7.04 1.90 9.18
CA GLY A 75 7.69 0.60 9.17
C GLY A 75 6.98 -0.53 9.92
N THR A 76 5.75 -0.34 10.40
CA THR A 76 5.09 -1.33 11.27
C THR A 76 4.91 -2.69 10.56
N LEU A 77 4.50 -2.69 9.27
CA LEU A 77 4.37 -3.93 8.51
C LEU A 77 5.74 -4.52 8.16
N ALA A 78 6.72 -3.70 7.76
CA ALA A 78 8.09 -4.12 7.50
C ALA A 78 8.69 -4.85 8.71
N MET A 79 8.49 -4.32 9.93
CA MET A 79 8.97 -4.95 11.18
C MET A 79 8.29 -6.30 11.42
N ASP A 80 6.98 -6.43 11.16
CA ASP A 80 6.27 -7.72 11.30
C ASP A 80 6.77 -8.77 10.29
N LEU A 81 7.13 -8.34 9.06
CA LEU A 81 7.73 -9.21 8.05
C LEU A 81 9.15 -9.67 8.48
N ALA A 82 9.96 -8.74 8.97
CA ALA A 82 11.30 -9.03 9.47
C ALA A 82 11.28 -9.99 10.69
N ARG A 83 10.33 -9.83 11.62
CA ARG A 83 10.13 -10.77 12.75
C ARG A 83 9.77 -12.19 12.30
N ARG A 84 9.24 -12.35 11.06
CA ARG A 84 8.99 -13.66 10.43
C ARG A 84 10.18 -14.19 9.63
N GLY A 85 11.32 -13.51 9.67
CA GLY A 85 12.56 -13.92 9.02
C GLY A 85 12.75 -13.46 7.58
N ALA A 86 11.89 -12.57 7.07
CA ALA A 86 12.06 -12.02 5.72
C ALA A 86 13.26 -11.06 5.62
N GLU A 87 13.96 -11.07 4.49
CA GLU A 87 14.79 -9.95 4.05
C GLU A 87 13.86 -8.83 3.52
N VAL A 88 13.75 -7.75 4.28
CA VAL A 88 12.78 -6.68 3.95
C VAL A 88 13.49 -5.46 3.37
N VAL A 89 13.04 -5.01 2.21
CA VAL A 89 13.28 -3.68 1.67
C VAL A 89 12.02 -2.86 1.88
N ALA A 90 12.11 -1.77 2.63
CA ALA A 90 10.98 -0.93 2.97
C ALA A 90 11.19 0.48 2.41
N ILE A 91 10.29 0.94 1.53
CA ILE A 91 10.44 2.22 0.85
C ILE A 91 9.23 3.11 1.07
N ASP A 92 9.48 4.41 1.29
CA ASP A 92 8.45 5.44 1.37
C ASP A 92 8.91 6.74 0.71
N LEU A 93 7.99 7.57 0.26
CA LEU A 93 8.27 8.87 -0.33
C LEU A 93 8.74 9.91 0.71
N SER A 94 8.42 9.70 1.99
CA SER A 94 8.76 10.61 3.09
C SER A 94 10.05 10.18 3.81
N PRO A 95 11.17 10.89 3.63
CA PRO A 95 12.39 10.64 4.41
C PRO A 95 12.14 10.67 5.91
N THR A 96 11.31 11.60 6.39
CA THR A 96 10.98 11.75 7.82
C THR A 96 10.30 10.51 8.40
N LEU A 97 9.44 9.82 7.62
CA LEU A 97 8.80 8.57 8.06
C LEU A 97 9.77 7.40 8.00
N VAL A 98 10.60 7.35 6.95
CA VAL A 98 11.65 6.33 6.77
C VAL A 98 12.66 6.37 7.92
N ASP A 99 13.15 7.56 8.30
CA ASP A 99 14.09 7.71 9.40
C ASP A 99 13.48 7.27 10.73
N HIS A 100 12.23 7.64 10.98
CA HIS A 100 11.51 7.17 12.16
C HIS A 100 11.27 5.64 12.15
N ALA A 101 11.00 5.04 10.99
CA ALA A 101 10.85 3.59 10.86
C ALA A 101 12.17 2.88 11.16
N ARG A 102 13.29 3.43 10.67
CA ARG A 102 14.65 2.90 10.94
C ARG A 102 14.97 2.93 12.43
N GLU A 103 14.77 4.08 13.10
CA GLU A 103 14.98 4.22 14.55
C GLU A 103 14.19 3.18 15.36
N ARG A 104 12.94 2.91 14.97
CA ARG A 104 12.09 1.91 15.63
C ARG A 104 12.59 0.48 15.41
N ALA A 105 13.01 0.14 14.20
CA ALA A 105 13.54 -1.18 13.89
C ALA A 105 14.86 -1.45 14.60
N GLU A 106 15.76 -0.46 14.63
CA GLU A 106 17.03 -0.51 15.37
C GLU A 106 16.81 -0.72 16.87
N ALA A 107 15.84 -0.03 17.46
CA ALA A 107 15.47 -0.19 18.88
C ALA A 107 14.98 -1.60 19.22
N GLU A 108 14.45 -2.35 18.24
CA GLU A 108 14.02 -3.74 18.38
C GLU A 108 15.04 -4.76 17.86
N GLY A 109 16.22 -4.29 17.38
CA GLY A 109 17.25 -5.16 16.82
C GLY A 109 16.87 -5.83 15.50
N LEU A 110 15.97 -5.22 14.73
CA LEU A 110 15.54 -5.72 13.43
C LEU A 110 16.36 -5.12 12.30
N GLU A 111 16.88 -5.97 11.41
CA GLU A 111 17.59 -5.55 10.20
C GLU A 111 16.60 -5.39 9.04
N ILE A 112 16.41 -4.14 8.58
CA ILE A 112 15.50 -3.79 7.47
C ILE A 112 16.20 -2.73 6.61
N ASP A 113 16.21 -2.93 5.29
CA ASP A 113 16.71 -1.96 4.33
C ASP A 113 15.66 -0.85 4.08
N PHE A 114 15.73 0.21 4.87
CA PHE A 114 14.83 1.37 4.72
C PHE A 114 15.37 2.37 3.71
N ARG A 115 14.54 2.73 2.72
CA ARG A 115 14.88 3.68 1.64
C ARG A 115 13.82 4.77 1.50
N ALA A 116 14.27 6.01 1.28
CA ALA A 116 13.39 7.10 0.87
C ALA A 116 13.38 7.19 -0.66
N GLY A 117 12.20 7.10 -1.30
CA GLY A 117 12.12 7.17 -2.77
C GLY A 117 10.88 6.53 -3.38
N ASP A 118 10.96 6.25 -4.66
CA ASP A 118 9.87 5.68 -5.45
C ASP A 118 9.88 4.15 -5.39
N MET A 119 8.76 3.53 -5.04
CA MET A 119 8.59 2.07 -5.04
C MET A 119 8.83 1.42 -6.41
N THR A 120 8.71 2.18 -7.49
CA THR A 120 8.94 1.68 -8.85
C THR A 120 10.41 1.76 -9.30
N ASP A 121 11.34 2.26 -8.46
CA ASP A 121 12.75 2.38 -8.80
C ASP A 121 13.37 1.00 -9.12
N PRO A 122 13.94 0.79 -10.33
CA PRO A 122 14.58 -0.46 -10.68
C PRO A 122 15.77 -0.84 -9.78
N ALA A 123 16.43 0.13 -9.16
CA ALA A 123 17.55 -0.09 -8.24
C ALA A 123 17.18 -0.85 -6.95
N LEU A 124 15.88 -1.03 -6.67
CA LEU A 124 15.39 -1.85 -5.55
C LEU A 124 15.65 -3.36 -5.75
N GLY A 125 15.83 -3.81 -7.01
CA GLY A 125 16.09 -5.21 -7.34
C GLY A 125 14.81 -6.05 -7.46
N GLU A 126 14.94 -7.37 -7.27
CA GLU A 126 13.88 -8.36 -7.38
C GLU A 126 13.38 -8.82 -6.01
N PHE A 127 12.15 -9.32 -5.95
CA PHE A 127 11.46 -9.72 -4.72
C PHE A 127 10.65 -11.00 -4.93
N ASP A 128 10.49 -11.79 -3.89
CA ASP A 128 9.55 -12.90 -3.92
C ASP A 128 8.13 -12.39 -3.75
N HIS A 129 7.91 -11.44 -2.83
CA HIS A 129 6.61 -10.79 -2.61
C HIS A 129 6.74 -9.28 -2.57
N MET A 130 5.64 -8.59 -2.87
CA MET A 130 5.46 -7.16 -2.63
C MET A 130 4.19 -6.93 -1.82
N VAL A 131 4.25 -6.01 -0.88
CA VAL A 131 3.10 -5.54 -0.13
C VAL A 131 3.00 -4.02 -0.23
N ALA A 132 1.76 -3.49 -0.40
CA ALA A 132 1.48 -2.06 -0.46
C ALA A 132 0.22 -1.75 0.36
N MET A 133 0.41 -1.52 1.66
CA MET A 133 -0.69 -1.25 2.58
C MET A 133 -0.95 0.25 2.70
N ASP A 134 -2.15 0.70 2.30
CA ASP A 134 -2.63 2.09 2.36
C ASP A 134 -1.70 3.11 1.66
N SER A 135 -0.88 2.68 0.71
CA SER A 135 0.01 3.52 -0.09
C SER A 135 -0.55 3.85 -1.47
N LEU A 136 -1.07 2.85 -2.19
CA LEU A 136 -1.65 3.04 -3.53
C LEU A 136 -3.01 3.74 -3.53
N ILE A 137 -3.64 3.92 -2.39
CA ILE A 137 -4.97 4.54 -2.24
C ILE A 137 -5.04 6.02 -2.68
N HIS A 138 -3.90 6.66 -2.85
CA HIS A 138 -3.78 8.06 -3.29
C HIS A 138 -3.60 8.21 -4.81
N TYR A 139 -3.43 7.10 -5.53
CA TYR A 139 -3.29 7.08 -6.97
C TYR A 139 -4.61 6.74 -7.65
N ASP A 140 -4.84 7.27 -8.86
CA ASP A 140 -5.99 6.81 -9.61
C ASP A 140 -5.75 5.43 -10.25
N LEU A 141 -6.80 4.81 -10.78
CA LEU A 141 -6.69 3.43 -11.25
C LEU A 141 -5.62 3.24 -12.36
N PRO A 142 -5.50 4.10 -13.39
CA PRO A 142 -4.43 4.00 -14.37
C PRO A 142 -3.03 4.10 -13.76
N GLU A 143 -2.82 5.01 -12.82
CA GLU A 143 -1.54 5.20 -12.13
C GLU A 143 -1.20 4.00 -11.24
N MET A 144 -2.20 3.46 -10.53
CA MET A 144 -2.06 2.25 -9.72
C MET A 144 -1.68 1.03 -10.58
N ILE A 145 -2.38 0.81 -11.69
CA ILE A 145 -2.06 -0.28 -12.64
C ILE A 145 -0.69 -0.08 -13.25
N GLY A 146 -0.32 1.16 -13.58
CA GLY A 146 1.02 1.50 -14.08
C GLY A 146 2.13 1.18 -13.06
N ALA A 147 1.94 1.52 -11.79
CA ALA A 147 2.88 1.20 -10.71
C ALA A 147 3.02 -0.33 -10.51
N LEU A 148 1.89 -1.06 -10.48
CA LEU A 148 1.91 -2.52 -10.41
C LEU A 148 2.59 -3.13 -11.63
N GLY A 149 2.36 -2.60 -12.84
CA GLY A 149 3.02 -3.04 -14.07
C GLY A 149 4.53 -2.79 -14.06
N ALA A 150 5.01 -1.71 -13.42
CA ALA A 150 6.43 -1.45 -13.24
C ALA A 150 7.08 -2.41 -12.22
N LEU A 151 6.32 -2.88 -11.24
CA LEU A 151 6.77 -3.82 -10.20
C LEU A 151 6.69 -5.29 -10.67
N ALA A 152 5.69 -5.65 -11.49
CA ALA A 152 5.40 -7.01 -11.90
C ALA A 152 6.60 -7.81 -12.43
N PRO A 153 7.49 -7.27 -13.28
CA PRO A 153 8.67 -8.01 -13.77
C PRO A 153 9.69 -8.36 -12.68
N ARG A 154 9.57 -7.76 -11.49
CA ARG A 154 10.53 -7.89 -10.39
C ARG A 154 9.95 -8.61 -9.16
N VAL A 155 8.68 -8.98 -9.21
CA VAL A 155 8.01 -9.74 -8.15
C VAL A 155 7.69 -11.14 -8.67
N ARG A 156 8.15 -12.17 -7.96
CA ARG A 156 8.08 -13.56 -8.43
C ARG A 156 6.75 -14.24 -8.16
N GLU A 157 6.14 -13.99 -6.99
CA GLU A 157 4.99 -14.80 -6.56
C GLU A 157 3.73 -13.98 -6.24
N LYS A 158 3.81 -13.01 -5.32
CA LYS A 158 2.62 -12.33 -4.78
C LYS A 158 2.78 -10.82 -4.73
N MET A 159 1.71 -10.11 -5.09
CA MET A 159 1.50 -8.71 -4.74
C MET A 159 0.27 -8.59 -3.86
N LEU A 160 0.45 -8.08 -2.65
CA LEU A 160 -0.63 -7.82 -1.70
C LEU A 160 -0.82 -6.31 -1.59
N ILE A 161 -1.97 -5.83 -1.99
CA ILE A 161 -2.24 -4.40 -2.01
C ILE A 161 -3.53 -4.07 -1.27
N THR A 162 -3.72 -2.80 -0.93
CA THR A 162 -5.00 -2.32 -0.42
C THR A 162 -5.54 -1.20 -1.30
N VAL A 163 -6.87 -1.17 -1.43
CA VAL A 163 -7.63 -0.11 -2.11
C VAL A 163 -8.79 0.34 -1.23
N VAL A 164 -9.21 1.59 -1.36
CA VAL A 164 -10.45 2.04 -0.74
C VAL A 164 -11.63 1.70 -1.66
N PRO A 165 -12.57 0.84 -1.22
CA PRO A 165 -13.67 0.43 -2.08
C PRO A 165 -14.57 1.62 -2.43
N GLY A 166 -14.81 1.81 -3.73
CA GLY A 166 -15.68 2.85 -4.24
C GLY A 166 -17.14 2.57 -3.90
N THR A 167 -17.74 3.39 -3.04
CA THR A 167 -19.21 3.47 -2.92
C THR A 167 -19.73 4.62 -3.77
N PRO A 168 -20.96 4.58 -4.30
CA PRO A 168 -21.53 5.69 -5.06
C PRO A 168 -21.48 7.02 -4.31
N LEU A 169 -21.68 6.99 -2.98
CA LEU A 169 -21.61 8.16 -2.12
C LEU A 169 -20.20 8.76 -2.05
N LEU A 170 -19.15 7.93 -1.89
CA LEU A 170 -17.76 8.40 -1.85
C LEU A 170 -17.31 8.97 -3.20
N VAL A 171 -17.78 8.37 -4.30
CA VAL A 171 -17.54 8.89 -5.65
C VAL A 171 -18.20 10.26 -5.83
N ALA A 172 -19.46 10.41 -5.39
CA ALA A 172 -20.18 11.68 -5.45
C ALA A 172 -19.51 12.76 -4.57
N LEU A 173 -19.13 12.44 -3.33
CA LEU A 173 -18.43 13.37 -2.43
C LEU A 173 -17.08 13.81 -3.00
N ARG A 174 -16.38 12.95 -3.73
CA ARG A 174 -15.12 13.33 -4.41
C ARG A 174 -15.36 14.36 -5.53
N VAL A 175 -16.44 14.21 -6.30
CA VAL A 175 -16.83 15.18 -7.36
C VAL A 175 -17.14 16.54 -6.73
N VAL A 176 -17.93 16.56 -5.67
CA VAL A 176 -18.25 17.78 -4.91
C VAL A 176 -16.99 18.40 -4.25
N GLY A 177 -16.10 17.56 -3.72
CA GLY A 177 -14.84 18.00 -3.12
C GLY A 177 -13.90 18.73 -4.09
N ARG A 178 -14.02 18.52 -5.41
CA ARG A 178 -13.24 19.26 -6.43
C ARG A 178 -13.62 20.72 -6.55
N LEU A 179 -14.80 21.12 -6.06
CA LEU A 179 -15.30 22.50 -6.12
C LEU A 179 -14.69 23.42 -5.03
N PHE A 180 -13.93 22.87 -4.08
CA PHE A 180 -13.31 23.65 -3.00
C PHE A 180 -11.80 23.90 -3.23
N PRO A 181 -11.19 25.03 -2.74
CA PRO A 181 -9.79 25.38 -2.97
C PRO A 181 -8.78 24.35 -2.48
N LYS A 182 -7.63 24.20 -3.18
CA LYS A 182 -6.65 23.10 -3.00
C LYS A 182 -5.57 23.35 -1.92
N ALA A 183 -5.55 24.49 -1.25
CA ALA A 183 -4.55 24.80 -0.23
C ALA A 183 -4.71 23.89 1.00
N ASP A 184 -3.64 23.25 1.46
CA ASP A 184 -3.51 22.44 2.69
C ASP A 184 -4.36 21.16 2.82
N ARG A 185 -4.69 20.49 1.72
CA ARG A 185 -5.48 19.25 1.80
C ARG A 185 -4.60 18.00 1.81
N ALA A 186 -5.02 17.04 2.66
CA ALA A 186 -4.54 15.66 2.59
C ALA A 186 -4.67 15.11 1.16
N PRO A 187 -3.71 14.28 0.69
CA PRO A 187 -3.85 13.58 -0.58
C PRO A 187 -5.20 12.88 -0.65
N ALA A 188 -5.96 13.20 -1.69
CA ALA A 188 -7.29 12.64 -1.82
C ALA A 188 -7.21 11.12 -1.92
N ILE A 189 -7.95 10.44 -1.06
CA ILE A 189 -8.19 9.01 -1.22
C ILE A 189 -8.98 8.79 -2.50
N VAL A 190 -8.51 7.89 -3.35
CA VAL A 190 -9.15 7.56 -4.63
C VAL A 190 -9.90 6.24 -4.49
N PRO A 191 -11.24 6.26 -4.40
CA PRO A 191 -12.01 5.03 -4.33
C PRO A 191 -11.92 4.25 -5.64
N VAL A 192 -11.61 2.94 -5.54
CA VAL A 192 -11.53 2.02 -6.67
C VAL A 192 -12.45 0.84 -6.38
N SER A 193 -13.40 0.55 -7.30
CA SER A 193 -14.22 -0.65 -7.17
C SER A 193 -13.44 -1.90 -7.60
N GLU A 194 -13.70 -3.03 -6.95
CA GLU A 194 -13.12 -4.33 -7.30
C GLU A 194 -13.26 -4.63 -8.80
N ARG A 195 -14.46 -4.39 -9.35
CA ARG A 195 -14.73 -4.59 -10.78
C ARG A 195 -13.89 -3.69 -11.69
N ALA A 196 -13.65 -2.44 -11.28
CA ALA A 196 -12.80 -1.53 -12.05
C ALA A 196 -11.34 -1.94 -11.98
N PHE A 197 -10.87 -2.35 -10.78
CA PHE A 197 -9.52 -2.86 -10.59
C PHE A 197 -9.27 -4.11 -11.44
N ARG A 198 -10.18 -5.09 -11.39
CA ARG A 198 -10.11 -6.32 -12.21
C ARG A 198 -10.04 -6.01 -13.71
N ARG A 199 -10.85 -5.07 -14.20
CA ARG A 199 -10.78 -4.64 -15.61
C ARG A 199 -9.45 -3.96 -15.95
N GLY A 200 -8.91 -3.14 -15.05
CA GLY A 200 -7.61 -2.51 -15.22
C GLY A 200 -6.48 -3.54 -15.28
N LEU A 201 -6.53 -4.55 -14.40
CA LEU A 201 -5.57 -5.65 -14.39
C LEU A 201 -5.58 -6.41 -15.73
N LEU A 202 -6.78 -6.85 -16.17
CA LEU A 202 -6.96 -7.59 -17.44
C LEU A 202 -6.62 -6.75 -18.70
N GLY A 203 -6.72 -5.43 -18.60
CA GLY A 203 -6.37 -4.51 -19.69
C GLY A 203 -4.89 -4.17 -19.79
N SER A 204 -4.06 -4.69 -18.88
CA SER A 204 -2.62 -4.40 -18.83
C SER A 204 -1.80 -5.60 -19.31
N PRO A 205 -1.15 -5.53 -20.50
CA PRO A 205 -0.36 -6.64 -21.02
C PRO A 205 0.81 -7.05 -20.12
N VAL A 206 1.32 -6.14 -19.29
CA VAL A 206 2.42 -6.42 -18.36
C VAL A 206 1.96 -7.20 -17.13
N LEU A 207 0.65 -7.20 -16.87
CA LEU A 207 0.01 -7.88 -15.74
C LEU A 207 -0.81 -9.11 -16.20
N ASP A 208 -0.67 -9.55 -17.44
CA ASP A 208 -1.44 -10.68 -18.02
C ASP A 208 -1.17 -12.02 -17.33
N THR A 209 0.01 -12.18 -16.72
CA THR A 209 0.38 -13.36 -15.92
C THR A 209 -0.04 -13.25 -14.46
N TRP A 210 -0.68 -12.15 -14.05
CA TRP A 210 -1.10 -11.90 -12.67
C TRP A 210 -2.61 -12.08 -12.49
N GLY A 211 -3.02 -13.05 -11.69
CA GLY A 211 -4.42 -13.30 -11.35
C GLY A 211 -4.81 -12.76 -9.97
N MET A 212 -6.02 -12.21 -9.86
CA MET A 212 -6.59 -11.82 -8.57
C MET A 212 -7.17 -13.05 -7.87
N VAL A 213 -6.50 -13.53 -6.81
CA VAL A 213 -6.83 -14.78 -6.12
C VAL A 213 -7.64 -14.57 -4.83
N GLY A 214 -7.73 -13.35 -4.32
CA GLY A 214 -8.51 -13.08 -3.12
C GLY A 214 -8.74 -11.60 -2.87
N THR A 215 -9.85 -11.30 -2.18
CA THR A 215 -10.17 -9.98 -1.66
C THR A 215 -10.71 -10.08 -0.24
N ARG A 216 -10.40 -9.09 0.61
CA ARG A 216 -10.94 -8.99 1.97
C ARG A 216 -11.25 -7.56 2.32
N LEU A 217 -12.49 -7.27 2.62
CA LEU A 217 -12.92 -5.98 3.15
C LEU A 217 -12.67 -5.92 4.66
N VAL A 218 -12.04 -4.83 5.12
CA VAL A 218 -11.90 -4.48 6.54
C VAL A 218 -12.64 -3.17 6.78
N GLU A 219 -13.57 -3.21 7.74
CA GLU A 219 -14.36 -2.05 8.17
C GLU A 219 -14.31 -1.91 9.69
N ARG A 220 -13.83 -0.77 10.18
CA ARG A 220 -13.75 -0.43 11.60
C ARG A 220 -13.98 1.07 11.79
N GLY A 221 -15.20 1.46 12.10
CA GLY A 221 -15.57 2.86 12.25
C GLY A 221 -15.24 3.69 11.00
N PHE A 222 -14.26 4.57 11.10
CA PHE A 222 -13.86 5.43 9.98
C PHE A 222 -12.83 4.78 9.02
N TYR A 223 -12.29 3.62 9.35
CA TYR A 223 -11.41 2.87 8.46
C TYR A 223 -12.23 1.91 7.59
N ARG A 224 -12.08 2.06 6.27
CA ARG A 224 -12.66 1.16 5.28
C ARG A 224 -11.65 0.94 4.16
N SER A 225 -11.13 -0.26 4.06
CA SER A 225 -10.14 -0.63 3.06
C SER A 225 -10.32 -2.08 2.63
N MET A 226 -9.98 -2.40 1.40
CA MET A 226 -10.07 -3.75 0.83
C MET A 226 -8.68 -4.22 0.45
N ALA A 227 -8.25 -5.32 1.06
CA ALA A 227 -7.07 -6.05 0.64
C ALA A 227 -7.36 -6.81 -0.66
N ILE A 228 -6.38 -6.85 -1.56
CA ILE A 228 -6.38 -7.61 -2.81
C ILE A 228 -5.10 -8.42 -2.86
N ALA A 229 -5.22 -9.71 -3.12
CA ALA A 229 -4.10 -10.61 -3.39
C ALA A 229 -4.01 -10.90 -4.88
N LEU A 230 -2.86 -10.59 -5.47
CA LEU A 230 -2.48 -10.97 -6.83
C LEU A 230 -1.42 -12.08 -6.73
N HIS A 231 -1.53 -13.09 -7.59
CA HIS A 231 -0.56 -14.18 -7.68
C HIS A 231 -0.08 -14.33 -9.12
N HIS A 232 1.23 -14.49 -9.27
CA HIS A 232 1.87 -14.73 -10.56
C HIS A 232 1.58 -16.16 -11.04
N GLY A 233 1.27 -16.33 -12.32
CA GLY A 233 0.97 -17.64 -12.91
C GLY A 233 -0.43 -18.19 -12.60
N SER A 234 -1.27 -17.47 -11.87
CA SER A 234 -2.67 -17.87 -11.65
C SER A 234 -3.58 -17.25 -12.69
N LEU A 235 -4.07 -18.06 -13.61
CA LEU A 235 -5.24 -17.71 -14.40
C LEU A 235 -6.43 -17.56 -13.43
N GLU A 236 -7.25 -16.51 -13.59
CA GLU A 236 -8.36 -16.18 -12.69
C GLU A 236 -9.17 -17.40 -12.22
N VAL A 237 -9.18 -17.64 -10.91
CA VAL A 237 -10.19 -18.51 -10.31
C VAL A 237 -11.46 -17.69 -10.19
N THR A 238 -12.40 -17.95 -11.09
CA THR A 238 -13.76 -17.39 -11.07
C THR A 238 -14.42 -17.74 -9.73
N GLY A 239 -14.54 -16.75 -8.85
CA GLY A 239 -15.55 -16.71 -7.79
C GLY A 239 -15.45 -17.71 -6.65
N SER A 240 -14.67 -17.40 -5.62
CA SER A 240 -14.99 -17.85 -4.27
C SER A 240 -15.08 -16.63 -3.35
N ARG A 241 -16.29 -16.13 -3.13
CA ARG A 241 -16.59 -15.24 -1.99
C ARG A 241 -16.48 -16.09 -0.73
N GLN A 242 -15.39 -15.98 -0.02
CA GLN A 242 -15.37 -16.38 1.38
C GLN A 242 -16.01 -15.26 2.20
N ARG A 243 -17.15 -15.55 2.78
CA ARG A 243 -17.92 -14.68 3.71
C ARG A 243 -17.20 -14.50 5.03
#